data_3688268634c422049cf39cadf172f6b4
#
_entry.id   3688268634c422049cf39cadf172f6b4
#
_cell.length_a   1.000
_cell.length_b   1.000
_cell.length_c   1.000
_cell.angle_alpha   90.00
_cell.angle_beta   90.00
_cell.angle_gamma   90.00
#
_symmetry.space_group_name_H-M   'P 1'
#
loop_
_entity.id
_entity.type
_entity.pdbx_description
1 polymer ?
#
loop_
_entity_poly.entity_id
_entity_poly.type
_entity_poly.pdbx_seq_one_letter_code
_entity_poly.pdbx_strand_id
1 'polypeptide(L)'
;MRAIRTMFRTGPPRWRVAILDRDCSSRALLRAAVEDAGGLVAVEAPLRLDAIVVMKETGPDVVILAPSLGGSHEPALMPRITAELDCPAVLFTRDTDRSVVKQANRAGVMGFMLKPLRAAELGPTLDLALARFRELRRLQQARADRPFVDQAKGRLMSDRQLSEAEAFRWLRRQAMDSRQRLGDVAREVLAAESVLQSVPEGAR
;
A
#
# COMPACT_ATOMS: atom_id res chain seq x y z
N MET A 1 34.55 11.99 -3.18
CA MET A 1 33.55 13.07 -3.16
C MET A 1 32.07 12.59 -3.05
N ARG A 2 31.76 11.27 -3.07
CA ARG A 2 30.36 10.75 -2.95
C ARG A 2 29.82 10.66 -1.52
N ALA A 3 30.66 10.42 -0.51
CA ALA A 3 30.24 10.20 0.88
C ALA A 3 29.70 11.45 1.62
N ILE A 4 29.98 12.65 1.13
CA ILE A 4 29.61 13.90 1.83
C ILE A 4 28.17 14.34 1.52
N ARG A 5 27.54 13.82 0.45
CA ARG A 5 26.20 14.25 0.02
C ARG A 5 25.04 13.69 0.87
N THR A 6 25.29 12.58 1.58
CA THR A 6 24.28 11.90 2.41
C THR A 6 24.13 12.55 3.80
N MET A 7 25.11 13.30 4.27
CA MET A 7 25.14 13.86 5.63
C MET A 7 24.26 15.10 5.86
N PHE A 8 23.68 15.72 4.82
CA PHE A 8 22.97 17.02 4.94
C PHE A 8 21.51 17.01 4.48
N ARG A 9 20.87 15.83 4.36
CA ARG A 9 19.44 15.81 4.10
C ARG A 9 18.66 15.90 5.42
N THR A 10 18.24 17.10 5.79
CA THR A 10 17.48 17.42 7.00
C THR A 10 15.97 17.12 6.90
N GLY A 11 15.51 16.43 5.84
CA GLY A 11 14.12 16.08 5.62
C GLY A 11 13.87 14.57 5.71
N PRO A 12 12.57 14.14 5.81
CA PRO A 12 12.24 12.73 5.77
C PRO A 12 12.70 12.09 4.46
N PRO A 13 13.03 10.78 4.46
CA PRO A 13 13.44 10.09 3.24
C PRO A 13 12.31 10.14 2.21
N ARG A 14 12.68 10.15 0.93
CA ARG A 14 11.71 10.14 -0.18
C ARG A 14 10.87 8.88 -0.18
N TRP A 15 11.48 7.73 0.12
CA TRP A 15 10.83 6.42 0.26
C TRP A 15 11.54 5.62 1.35
N ARG A 16 10.78 4.76 2.01
CA ARG A 16 11.27 3.65 2.84
C ARG A 16 11.18 2.38 2.01
N VAL A 17 12.30 1.84 1.57
CA VAL A 17 12.36 0.73 0.61
C VAL A 17 12.74 -0.56 1.32
N ALA A 18 12.02 -1.64 1.06
CA ALA A 18 12.47 -3.00 1.35
C ALA A 18 13.09 -3.62 0.10
N ILE A 19 14.22 -4.30 0.24
CA ILE A 19 14.92 -4.99 -0.84
C ILE A 19 14.99 -6.48 -0.52
N LEU A 20 14.33 -7.31 -1.34
CA LEU A 20 14.35 -8.76 -1.21
C LEU A 20 15.03 -9.39 -2.44
N ASP A 21 16.29 -9.73 -2.29
CA ASP A 21 17.12 -10.42 -3.29
C ASP A 21 18.04 -11.42 -2.58
N ARG A 22 18.29 -12.59 -3.15
CA ARG A 22 19.27 -13.56 -2.62
C ARG A 22 20.70 -13.09 -2.88
N ASP A 23 20.94 -12.40 -3.97
CA ASP A 23 22.26 -11.91 -4.35
C ASP A 23 22.64 -10.66 -3.53
N CYS A 24 23.62 -10.83 -2.67
CA CYS A 24 24.14 -9.73 -1.81
C CYS A 24 24.72 -8.57 -2.61
N SER A 25 25.35 -8.86 -3.75
CA SER A 25 25.92 -7.81 -4.63
C SER A 25 24.81 -7.00 -5.28
N SER A 26 23.74 -7.66 -5.71
CA SER A 26 22.54 -6.99 -6.24
C SER A 26 21.85 -6.13 -5.19
N ARG A 27 21.74 -6.62 -3.92
CA ARG A 27 21.22 -5.81 -2.82
C ARG A 27 22.06 -4.57 -2.56
N ALA A 28 23.39 -4.71 -2.49
CA ALA A 28 24.30 -3.58 -2.28
C ALA A 28 24.17 -2.51 -3.37
N LEU A 29 24.00 -2.93 -4.62
CA LEU A 29 23.79 -2.04 -5.76
C LEU A 29 22.45 -1.30 -5.65
N LEU A 30 21.37 -2.01 -5.33
CA LEU A 30 20.05 -1.40 -5.12
C LEU A 30 20.05 -0.44 -3.94
N ARG A 31 20.71 -0.80 -2.83
CA ARG A 31 20.86 0.08 -1.67
C ARG A 31 21.50 1.40 -2.06
N ALA A 32 22.67 1.33 -2.69
CA ALA A 32 23.37 2.54 -3.12
C ALA A 32 22.52 3.43 -4.03
N ALA A 33 21.79 2.82 -4.97
CA ALA A 33 20.92 3.56 -5.88
C ALA A 33 19.72 4.21 -5.15
N VAL A 34 19.10 3.52 -4.17
CA VAL A 34 18.02 4.06 -3.35
C VAL A 34 18.50 5.24 -2.51
N GLU A 35 19.64 5.11 -1.85
CA GLU A 35 20.25 6.16 -1.02
C GLU A 35 20.67 7.37 -1.86
N ASP A 36 21.30 7.16 -3.02
CA ASP A 36 21.66 8.23 -3.96
C ASP A 36 20.43 8.99 -4.47
N ALA A 37 19.29 8.29 -4.67
CA ALA A 37 18.03 8.90 -5.06
C ALA A 37 17.26 9.56 -3.88
N GLY A 38 17.79 9.42 -2.66
CA GLY A 38 17.27 10.03 -1.46
C GLY A 38 16.21 9.22 -0.72
N GLY A 39 16.14 7.94 -0.99
CA GLY A 39 15.38 6.98 -0.20
C GLY A 39 16.16 6.45 1.00
N LEU A 40 15.49 5.64 1.80
CA LEU A 40 16.05 4.89 2.93
C LEU A 40 15.77 3.40 2.70
N VAL A 41 16.76 2.55 2.83
CA VAL A 41 16.55 1.10 2.86
C VAL A 41 16.16 0.70 4.28
N ALA A 42 14.87 0.40 4.46
CA ALA A 42 14.29 0.02 5.75
C ALA A 42 14.50 -1.48 6.06
N VAL A 43 14.48 -2.32 5.02
CA VAL A 43 14.70 -3.77 5.13
C VAL A 43 15.58 -4.24 3.98
N GLU A 44 16.51 -5.11 4.29
CA GLU A 44 17.33 -5.81 3.31
C GLU A 44 17.46 -7.27 3.72
N ALA A 45 16.91 -8.17 2.91
CA ALA A 45 16.89 -9.59 3.22
C ALA A 45 16.93 -10.46 1.94
N PRO A 46 17.26 -11.74 2.06
CA PRO A 46 16.98 -12.70 1.00
C PRO A 46 15.48 -12.78 0.71
N LEU A 47 15.11 -13.09 -0.53
CA LEU A 47 13.72 -13.29 -0.94
C LEU A 47 13.16 -14.58 -0.29
N ARG A 48 12.48 -14.43 0.86
CA ARG A 48 11.90 -15.50 1.68
C ARG A 48 10.64 -15.01 2.37
N LEU A 49 9.79 -15.96 2.82
CA LEU A 49 8.54 -15.62 3.51
C LEU A 49 8.74 -15.01 4.91
N ASP A 50 9.79 -15.39 5.60
CA ASP A 50 10.14 -14.85 6.92
C ASP A 50 10.45 -13.34 6.89
N ALA A 51 10.89 -12.82 5.75
CA ALA A 51 11.08 -11.38 5.57
C ALA A 51 9.77 -10.57 5.72
N ILE A 52 8.59 -11.19 5.52
CA ILE A 52 7.29 -10.53 5.68
C ILE A 52 7.10 -9.99 7.10
N VAL A 53 7.54 -10.73 8.11
CA VAL A 53 7.40 -10.33 9.52
C VAL A 53 8.15 -9.01 9.74
N VAL A 54 9.42 -8.96 9.33
CA VAL A 54 10.26 -7.76 9.47
C VAL A 54 9.69 -6.58 8.67
N MET A 55 9.13 -6.85 7.48
CA MET A 55 8.51 -5.80 6.67
C MET A 55 7.24 -5.24 7.31
N LYS A 56 6.41 -6.07 7.96
CA LYS A 56 5.22 -5.61 8.70
C LYS A 56 5.58 -4.71 9.89
N GLU A 57 6.67 -5.04 10.60
CA GLU A 57 7.16 -4.24 11.72
C GLU A 57 7.79 -2.91 11.29
N THR A 58 8.52 -2.93 10.19
CA THR A 58 9.25 -1.75 9.71
C THR A 58 8.41 -0.80 8.86
N GLY A 59 7.31 -1.28 8.25
CA GLY A 59 6.39 -0.50 7.43
C GLY A 59 7.07 0.20 6.25
N PRO A 60 7.64 -0.53 5.27
CA PRO A 60 8.21 0.09 4.08
C PRO A 60 7.11 0.68 3.19
N ASP A 61 7.45 1.75 2.46
CA ASP A 61 6.55 2.34 1.46
C ASP A 61 6.45 1.50 0.18
N VAL A 62 7.53 0.78 -0.16
CA VAL A 62 7.63 -0.04 -1.38
C VAL A 62 8.62 -1.18 -1.17
N VAL A 63 8.35 -2.33 -1.78
CA VAL A 63 9.27 -3.47 -1.79
C VAL A 63 9.81 -3.73 -3.20
N ILE A 64 11.12 -3.93 -3.32
CA ILE A 64 11.78 -4.41 -4.53
C ILE A 64 11.99 -5.92 -4.38
N LEU A 65 11.36 -6.69 -5.25
CA LEU A 65 11.46 -8.14 -5.32
C LEU A 65 12.39 -8.52 -6.47
N ALA A 66 13.47 -9.20 -6.17
CA ALA A 66 14.43 -9.65 -7.17
C ALA A 66 14.58 -11.18 -7.16
N PRO A 67 13.63 -11.92 -7.77
CA PRO A 67 13.71 -13.37 -7.87
C PRO A 67 14.87 -13.82 -8.74
N SER A 68 15.51 -14.91 -8.35
CA SER A 68 16.55 -15.57 -9.16
C SER A 68 15.92 -16.52 -10.17
N LEU A 69 16.33 -16.47 -11.42
CA LEU A 69 15.80 -17.28 -12.53
C LEU A 69 16.06 -18.80 -12.40
N GLY A 70 16.88 -19.22 -11.43
CA GLY A 70 17.23 -20.64 -11.20
C GLY A 70 16.48 -21.33 -10.07
N GLY A 71 15.61 -20.63 -9.34
CA GLY A 71 14.88 -21.18 -8.20
C GLY A 71 13.43 -21.53 -8.57
N SER A 72 13.10 -22.82 -8.66
CA SER A 72 11.76 -23.32 -9.02
C SER A 72 10.64 -22.81 -8.07
N HIS A 73 10.97 -22.22 -6.93
CA HIS A 73 10.02 -21.85 -5.88
C HIS A 73 9.82 -20.33 -5.71
N GLU A 74 10.73 -19.49 -6.21
CA GLU A 74 10.66 -18.03 -6.01
C GLU A 74 9.49 -17.34 -6.73
N PRO A 75 9.11 -17.73 -7.95
CA PRO A 75 7.92 -17.17 -8.58
C PRO A 75 6.63 -17.43 -7.79
N ALA A 76 6.55 -18.56 -7.07
CA ALA A 76 5.41 -18.88 -6.21
C ALA A 76 5.39 -18.07 -4.89
N LEU A 77 6.52 -17.46 -4.48
CA LEU A 77 6.58 -16.61 -3.30
C LEU A 77 6.01 -15.21 -3.55
N MET A 78 6.13 -14.70 -4.77
CA MET A 78 5.68 -13.34 -5.09
C MET A 78 4.21 -13.07 -4.74
N PRO A 79 3.22 -13.91 -5.15
CA PRO A 79 1.83 -13.70 -4.78
C PRO A 79 1.58 -13.71 -3.28
N ARG A 80 2.30 -14.56 -2.55
CA ARG A 80 2.17 -14.65 -1.09
C ARG A 80 2.74 -13.42 -0.40
N ILE A 81 3.91 -12.95 -0.85
CA ILE A 81 4.54 -11.74 -0.31
C ILE A 81 3.66 -10.53 -0.59
N THR A 82 3.21 -10.35 -1.83
CA THR A 82 2.39 -9.18 -2.21
C THR A 82 1.01 -9.16 -1.55
N ALA A 83 0.41 -10.34 -1.30
CA ALA A 83 -0.88 -10.43 -0.60
C ALA A 83 -0.79 -10.04 0.89
N GLU A 84 0.37 -10.24 1.51
CA GLU A 84 0.59 -9.97 2.93
C GLU A 84 1.10 -8.54 3.22
N LEU A 85 1.54 -7.82 2.18
CA LEU A 85 2.12 -6.49 2.32
C LEU A 85 1.10 -5.40 2.06
N ASP A 86 1.19 -4.34 2.84
CA ASP A 86 0.39 -3.11 2.66
C ASP A 86 1.16 -2.03 1.87
N CYS A 87 2.02 -2.47 0.95
CA CYS A 87 2.80 -1.60 0.07
C CYS A 87 2.94 -2.22 -1.32
N PRO A 88 3.23 -1.40 -2.36
CA PRO A 88 3.44 -1.89 -3.72
C PRO A 88 4.73 -2.70 -3.83
N ALA A 89 4.71 -3.70 -4.71
CA ALA A 89 5.88 -4.47 -5.11
C ALA A 89 6.38 -4.03 -6.48
N VAL A 90 7.70 -3.92 -6.63
CA VAL A 90 8.40 -3.67 -7.89
C VAL A 90 9.30 -4.86 -8.17
N LEU A 91 9.18 -5.45 -9.35
CA LEU A 91 10.01 -6.57 -9.78
C LEU A 91 11.33 -6.06 -10.37
N PHE A 92 12.46 -6.63 -9.93
CA PHE A 92 13.80 -6.38 -10.47
C PHE A 92 14.41 -7.67 -11.01
N THR A 93 14.42 -7.84 -12.34
CA THR A 93 14.78 -9.11 -12.97
C THR A 93 15.56 -8.94 -14.27
N ARG A 94 16.20 -10.01 -14.74
CA ARG A 94 16.80 -10.08 -16.08
C ARG A 94 15.82 -10.62 -17.13
N ASP A 95 14.73 -11.23 -16.67
CA ASP A 95 13.81 -11.92 -17.54
C ASP A 95 12.73 -10.99 -18.06
N THR A 96 12.66 -10.89 -19.37
CA THR A 96 11.68 -10.08 -20.10
C THR A 96 10.56 -10.92 -20.73
N ASP A 97 10.53 -12.23 -20.44
CA ASP A 97 9.54 -13.12 -21.02
C ASP A 97 8.12 -12.69 -20.63
N ARG A 98 7.22 -12.75 -21.60
CA ARG A 98 5.80 -12.45 -21.40
C ARG A 98 5.16 -13.26 -20.27
N SER A 99 5.66 -14.48 -20.04
CA SER A 99 5.20 -15.36 -18.97
C SER A 99 5.52 -14.77 -17.59
N VAL A 100 6.73 -14.22 -17.40
CA VAL A 100 7.18 -13.59 -16.16
C VAL A 100 6.40 -12.31 -15.89
N VAL A 101 6.19 -11.48 -16.92
CA VAL A 101 5.37 -10.27 -16.80
C VAL A 101 3.93 -10.61 -16.43
N LYS A 102 3.34 -11.66 -17.03
CA LYS A 102 1.98 -12.11 -16.68
C LYS A 102 1.90 -12.63 -15.23
N GLN A 103 2.91 -13.40 -14.79
CA GLN A 103 2.97 -13.86 -13.39
C GLN A 103 3.12 -12.71 -12.41
N ALA A 104 4.00 -11.76 -12.69
CA ALA A 104 4.19 -10.57 -11.87
C ALA A 104 2.90 -9.75 -11.73
N ASN A 105 2.18 -9.54 -12.85
CA ASN A 105 0.89 -8.85 -12.82
C ASN A 105 -0.16 -9.60 -12.00
N ARG A 106 -0.25 -10.94 -12.13
CA ARG A 106 -1.15 -11.77 -11.31
C ARG A 106 -0.78 -11.75 -9.84
N ALA A 107 0.51 -11.62 -9.54
CA ALA A 107 1.02 -11.46 -8.19
C ALA A 107 0.82 -10.05 -7.61
N GLY A 108 0.23 -9.11 -8.34
CA GLY A 108 0.00 -7.75 -7.86
C GLY A 108 1.23 -6.85 -7.88
N VAL A 109 2.26 -7.19 -8.67
CA VAL A 109 3.43 -6.33 -8.88
C VAL A 109 3.02 -5.08 -9.67
N MET A 110 3.45 -3.91 -9.21
CA MET A 110 3.01 -2.61 -9.77
C MET A 110 4.07 -1.85 -10.54
N GLY A 111 5.30 -2.34 -10.50
CA GLY A 111 6.42 -1.77 -11.25
C GLY A 111 7.40 -2.85 -11.71
N PHE A 112 8.22 -2.50 -12.69
CA PHE A 112 9.17 -3.41 -13.31
C PHE A 112 10.48 -2.69 -13.60
N MET A 113 11.61 -3.27 -13.20
CA MET A 113 12.95 -2.80 -13.53
C MET A 113 13.79 -3.95 -14.08
N LEU A 114 14.62 -3.66 -15.06
CA LEU A 114 15.51 -4.65 -15.67
C LEU A 114 16.90 -4.63 -15.05
N LYS A 115 17.49 -5.81 -14.89
CA LYS A 115 18.93 -5.95 -14.62
C LYS A 115 19.71 -5.85 -15.97
N PRO A 116 20.80 -5.07 -16.06
CA PRO A 116 21.44 -4.30 -14.99
C PRO A 116 20.66 -3.04 -14.63
N LEU A 117 20.70 -2.65 -13.33
CA LEU A 117 20.02 -1.47 -12.83
C LEU A 117 20.51 -0.19 -13.54
N ARG A 118 19.57 0.59 -14.04
CA ARG A 118 19.80 1.95 -14.50
C ARG A 118 19.32 2.92 -13.41
N ALA A 119 20.24 3.63 -12.77
CA ALA A 119 19.93 4.50 -11.64
C ALA A 119 18.82 5.53 -11.95
N ALA A 120 18.77 6.02 -13.21
CA ALA A 120 17.73 6.96 -13.66
C ALA A 120 16.30 6.36 -13.69
N GLU A 121 16.15 5.05 -13.78
CA GLU A 121 14.85 4.37 -13.84
C GLU A 121 14.26 4.10 -12.45
N LEU A 122 15.10 4.04 -11.40
CA LEU A 122 14.68 3.68 -10.05
C LEU A 122 13.59 4.63 -9.53
N GLY A 123 13.89 5.91 -9.44
CA GLY A 123 12.98 6.91 -8.89
C GLY A 123 11.62 6.94 -9.59
N PRO A 124 11.56 7.13 -10.91
CA PRO A 124 10.30 7.11 -11.65
C PRO A 124 9.51 5.82 -11.48
N THR A 125 10.17 4.66 -11.42
CA THR A 125 9.49 3.37 -11.25
C THR A 125 8.87 3.24 -9.85
N LEU A 126 9.60 3.64 -8.80
CA LEU A 126 9.06 3.62 -7.43
C LEU A 126 7.89 4.60 -7.27
N ASP A 127 8.02 5.83 -7.78
CA ASP A 127 6.94 6.82 -7.72
C ASP A 127 5.68 6.35 -8.45
N LEU A 128 5.84 5.74 -9.64
CA LEU A 128 4.71 5.21 -10.40
C LEU A 128 4.05 4.03 -9.68
N ALA A 129 4.82 3.11 -9.10
CA ALA A 129 4.29 1.99 -8.34
C ALA A 129 3.49 2.46 -7.13
N LEU A 130 4.01 3.45 -6.38
CA LEU A 130 3.33 4.07 -5.25
C LEU A 130 2.04 4.77 -5.66
N ALA A 131 2.04 5.53 -6.76
CA ALA A 131 0.86 6.22 -7.26
C ALA A 131 -0.25 5.22 -7.65
N ARG A 132 0.11 4.15 -8.38
CA ARG A 132 -0.82 3.08 -8.76
C ARG A 132 -1.41 2.35 -7.55
N PHE A 133 -0.58 2.04 -6.57
CA PHE A 133 -1.03 1.38 -5.34
C PHE A 133 -2.02 2.25 -4.57
N ARG A 134 -1.71 3.52 -4.38
CA ARG A 134 -2.60 4.47 -3.69
C ARG A 134 -3.95 4.59 -4.39
N GLU A 135 -3.97 4.66 -5.72
CA GLU A 135 -5.21 4.75 -6.49
C GLU A 135 -6.01 3.45 -6.40
N LEU A 136 -5.37 2.28 -6.54
CA LEU A 136 -6.03 0.99 -6.37
C LEU A 136 -6.66 0.85 -4.98
N ARG A 137 -5.90 1.20 -3.93
CA ARG A 137 -6.39 1.19 -2.54
C ARG A 137 -7.57 2.12 -2.35
N ARG A 138 -7.52 3.32 -2.94
CA ARG A 138 -8.62 4.29 -2.89
C ARG A 138 -9.89 3.72 -3.52
N LEU A 139 -9.78 3.08 -4.68
CA LEU A 139 -10.91 2.47 -5.39
C LEU A 139 -11.48 1.27 -4.61
N GLN A 140 -10.63 0.39 -4.11
CA GLN A 140 -11.04 -0.75 -3.29
C GLN A 140 -11.77 -0.29 -2.03
N GLN A 141 -11.26 0.73 -1.36
CA GLN A 141 -11.84 1.27 -0.16
C GLN A 141 -13.20 1.94 -0.44
N ALA A 142 -13.29 2.76 -1.49
CA ALA A 142 -14.55 3.38 -1.89
C ALA A 142 -15.63 2.32 -2.21
N ARG A 143 -15.23 1.20 -2.85
CA ARG A 143 -16.11 0.06 -3.09
C ARG A 143 -16.55 -0.62 -1.79
N ALA A 144 -15.63 -0.84 -0.86
CA ALA A 144 -15.92 -1.45 0.44
C ALA A 144 -16.79 -0.55 1.33
N ASP A 145 -16.65 0.77 1.21
CA ASP A 145 -17.40 1.75 1.99
C ASP A 145 -18.83 1.95 1.47
N ARG A 146 -19.11 1.65 0.20
CA ARG A 146 -20.41 1.90 -0.44
C ARG A 146 -21.60 1.31 0.32
N PRO A 147 -21.60 0.05 0.77
CA PRO A 147 -22.72 -0.51 1.52
C PRO A 147 -23.00 0.26 2.82
N PHE A 148 -21.97 0.68 3.53
CA PHE A 148 -22.12 1.46 4.76
C PHE A 148 -22.70 2.84 4.50
N VAL A 149 -22.27 3.51 3.41
CA VAL A 149 -22.83 4.80 2.99
C VAL A 149 -24.31 4.67 2.62
N ASP A 150 -24.69 3.62 1.89
CA ASP A 150 -26.09 3.37 1.50
C ASP A 150 -26.97 3.06 2.71
N GLN A 151 -26.49 2.26 3.65
CA GLN A 151 -27.19 1.98 4.92
C GLN A 151 -27.33 3.25 5.76
N ALA A 152 -26.27 4.04 5.93
CA ALA A 152 -26.32 5.28 6.70
C ALA A 152 -27.26 6.33 6.07
N LYS A 153 -27.33 6.41 4.73
CA LYS A 153 -28.34 7.23 4.04
C LYS A 153 -29.76 6.77 4.39
N GLY A 154 -30.05 5.46 4.22
CA GLY A 154 -31.37 4.89 4.55
C GLY A 154 -31.75 5.20 5.99
N ARG A 155 -30.82 5.11 6.92
CA ARG A 155 -31.05 5.44 8.33
C ARG A 155 -31.38 6.91 8.53
N LEU A 156 -30.58 7.84 8.00
CA LEU A 156 -30.85 9.27 8.11
C LEU A 156 -32.18 9.68 7.45
N MET A 157 -32.57 9.02 6.36
CA MET A 157 -33.88 9.23 5.73
C MET A 157 -35.02 8.83 6.66
N SER A 158 -34.90 7.69 7.34
CA SER A 158 -35.91 7.22 8.30
C SER A 158 -35.98 8.09 9.55
N ASP A 159 -34.83 8.34 10.20
CA ASP A 159 -34.83 8.96 11.53
C ASP A 159 -34.98 10.49 11.50
N ARG A 160 -34.55 11.14 10.41
CA ARG A 160 -34.59 12.60 10.27
C ARG A 160 -35.53 13.09 9.18
N GLN A 161 -36.27 12.20 8.55
CA GLN A 161 -37.23 12.51 7.47
C GLN A 161 -36.54 13.26 6.30
N LEU A 162 -35.26 12.92 6.02
CA LEU A 162 -34.49 13.53 4.96
C LEU A 162 -34.71 12.81 3.62
N SER A 163 -34.66 13.53 2.53
CA SER A 163 -34.51 12.93 1.20
C SER A 163 -33.12 12.29 1.06
N GLU A 164 -32.96 11.37 0.10
CA GLU A 164 -31.66 10.71 -0.16
C GLU A 164 -30.56 11.73 -0.44
N ALA A 165 -30.86 12.76 -1.21
CA ALA A 165 -29.91 13.82 -1.53
C ALA A 165 -29.49 14.64 -0.29
N GLU A 166 -30.40 14.87 0.65
CA GLU A 166 -30.12 15.57 1.90
C GLU A 166 -29.31 14.70 2.84
N ALA A 167 -29.64 13.43 2.98
CA ALA A 167 -28.89 12.47 3.78
C ALA A 167 -27.45 12.33 3.28
N PHE A 168 -27.24 12.25 1.97
CA PHE A 168 -25.90 12.19 1.39
C PHE A 168 -25.12 13.50 1.57
N ARG A 169 -25.75 14.67 1.41
CA ARG A 169 -25.13 15.96 1.68
C ARG A 169 -24.73 16.09 3.14
N TRP A 170 -25.55 15.61 4.05
CA TRP A 170 -25.26 15.60 5.48
C TRP A 170 -24.01 14.76 5.79
N LEU A 171 -23.95 13.51 5.31
CA LEU A 171 -22.78 12.63 5.49
C LEU A 171 -21.49 13.28 4.93
N ARG A 172 -21.57 13.88 3.74
CA ARG A 172 -20.42 14.56 3.15
C ARG A 172 -19.96 15.77 3.98
N ARG A 173 -20.88 16.55 4.50
CA ARG A 173 -20.54 17.70 5.37
C ARG A 173 -19.85 17.23 6.64
N GLN A 174 -20.38 16.19 7.30
CA GLN A 174 -19.73 15.62 8.49
C GLN A 174 -18.32 15.10 8.18
N ALA A 175 -18.14 14.43 7.05
CA ALA A 175 -16.81 13.95 6.62
C ALA A 175 -15.82 15.10 6.39
N MET A 176 -16.27 16.20 5.81
CA MET A 176 -15.43 17.40 5.60
C MET A 176 -15.10 18.08 6.93
N ASP A 177 -16.07 18.28 7.81
CA ASP A 177 -15.91 19.00 9.08
C ASP A 177 -15.01 18.22 10.05
N SER A 178 -15.14 16.87 10.09
CA SER A 178 -14.32 16.00 10.92
C SER A 178 -13.00 15.58 10.27
N ARG A 179 -12.76 15.92 9.00
CA ARG A 179 -11.61 15.47 8.19
C ARG A 179 -11.49 13.94 8.13
N GLN A 180 -12.62 13.25 8.21
CA GLN A 180 -12.72 11.80 8.08
C GLN A 180 -13.14 11.40 6.68
N ARG A 181 -13.01 10.09 6.37
CA ARG A 181 -13.53 9.55 5.13
C ARG A 181 -15.04 9.34 5.24
N LEU A 182 -15.74 9.48 4.12
CA LEU A 182 -17.20 9.29 4.05
C LEU A 182 -17.66 7.93 4.61
N GLY A 183 -16.89 6.86 4.32
CA GLY A 183 -17.17 5.52 4.84
C GLY A 183 -17.00 5.40 6.35
N ASP A 184 -16.05 6.13 6.93
CA ASP A 184 -15.80 6.10 8.38
C ASP A 184 -16.96 6.81 9.11
N VAL A 185 -17.35 7.99 8.62
CA VAL A 185 -18.54 8.70 9.12
C VAL A 185 -19.81 7.86 8.99
N ALA A 186 -19.97 7.15 7.86
CA ALA A 186 -21.11 6.26 7.67
C ALA A 186 -21.14 5.13 8.71
N ARG A 187 -19.99 4.52 9.01
CA ARG A 187 -19.88 3.51 10.08
C ARG A 187 -20.16 4.09 11.46
N GLU A 188 -19.70 5.30 11.76
CA GLU A 188 -19.99 5.97 13.04
C GLU A 188 -21.48 6.24 13.20
N VAL A 189 -22.16 6.72 12.16
CA VAL A 189 -23.62 6.91 12.16
C VAL A 189 -24.36 5.61 12.45
N LEU A 190 -23.91 4.49 11.88
CA LEU A 190 -24.53 3.19 12.11
C LEU A 190 -24.20 2.63 13.50
N ALA A 191 -22.99 2.87 14.03
CA ALA A 191 -22.54 2.39 15.33
C ALA A 191 -23.16 3.16 16.50
N ALA A 192 -23.33 4.47 16.38
CA ALA A 192 -23.84 5.32 17.46
C ALA A 192 -25.22 4.86 17.97
N GLU A 193 -26.00 4.18 17.17
CA GLU A 193 -27.33 3.76 17.51
C GLU A 193 -27.43 2.29 17.93
N SER A 194 -26.50 1.44 17.53
CA SER A 194 -26.43 0.08 18.06
C SER A 194 -26.19 0.09 19.57
N VAL A 195 -25.50 1.13 20.08
CA VAL A 195 -25.26 1.36 21.51
C VAL A 195 -26.55 1.82 22.21
N LEU A 196 -27.38 2.64 21.58
CA LEU A 196 -28.66 3.11 22.15
C LEU A 196 -29.72 2.04 22.17
N GLN A 197 -29.74 1.09 21.20
CA GLN A 197 -30.63 -0.04 21.15
C GLN A 197 -30.21 -1.20 22.07
N SER A 198 -28.97 -1.25 22.51
CA SER A 198 -28.45 -2.28 23.43
C SER A 198 -28.55 -1.93 24.91
N VAL A 199 -29.08 -0.75 25.26
CA VAL A 199 -29.42 -0.42 26.66
C VAL A 199 -30.78 -1.03 26.97
N PRO A 200 -30.89 -2.05 27.86
CA PRO A 200 -32.16 -2.66 28.18
C PRO A 200 -33.09 -1.61 28.84
N GLU A 201 -34.34 -1.57 28.39
CA GLU A 201 -35.44 -0.74 28.95
C GLU A 201 -35.77 -1.15 30.41
N GLY A 202 -34.82 -1.07 31.31
CA GLY A 202 -34.98 -1.60 32.67
C GLY A 202 -34.26 -0.81 33.77
N ALA A 203 -33.81 0.38 33.50
CA ALA A 203 -33.19 1.24 34.52
C ALA A 203 -33.90 2.59 34.60
N ARG A 204 -35.17 2.56 34.99
CA ARG A 204 -35.87 3.75 35.53
C ARG A 204 -36.24 3.49 36.97
#